data_691d39b50688a1cd039747efb9454b7b
#
_entry.id   691d39b50688a1cd039747efb9454b7b
#
_cell.length_a   1.000
_cell.length_b   1.000
_cell.length_c   1.000
_cell.angle_alpha   90.00
_cell.angle_beta   90.00
_cell.angle_gamma   90.00
#
_symmetry.space_group_name_H-M   'P 1'
#
loop_
_entity.id
_entity.type
_entity.pdbx_description
1 polymer ?
#
loop_
_entity_poly.entity_id
_entity_poly.type
_entity_poly.pdbx_seq_one_letter_code
_entity_poly.pdbx_strand_id
1 'polypeptide(L)' 'MAKLQLNRIKAVLAEKSVSSKDLAQQLKRTESTVSRWSTNEVQPSVETLYEIAKFLDVDIRELLVSTKLP' A
#
# COMPACT_ATOMS: atom_id res chain seq x y z
N MET A 1 15.95 -13.40 7.31
CA MET A 1 14.63 -13.61 7.88
C MET A 1 13.59 -13.03 6.95
N ALA A 2 12.53 -13.75 6.71
CA ALA A 2 11.48 -13.26 5.79
C ALA A 2 10.69 -12.12 6.44
N LYS A 3 10.37 -11.10 5.64
CA LYS A 3 9.50 -10.02 6.09
C LYS A 3 8.07 -10.53 6.18
N LEU A 4 7.32 -10.00 7.13
CA LEU A 4 5.90 -10.29 7.20
C LEU A 4 5.19 -9.55 6.07
N GLN A 5 4.37 -10.26 5.32
CA GLN A 5 3.56 -9.69 4.26
C GLN A 5 2.24 -9.23 4.89
N LEU A 6 2.19 -7.97 5.28
CA LEU A 6 1.04 -7.41 5.97
C LEU A 6 0.13 -6.61 5.05
N ASN A 7 0.70 -6.04 3.99
CA ASN A 7 -0.11 -5.26 3.05
C ASN A 7 0.09 -5.77 1.62
N ARG A 8 -0.87 -5.41 0.77
CA ARG A 8 -0.89 -5.74 -0.66
C ARG A 8 -0.79 -4.48 -1.51
N ILE A 9 -0.15 -3.43 -1.00
CA ILE A 9 -0.10 -2.14 -1.70
C ILE A 9 0.48 -2.30 -3.10
N LYS A 10 1.59 -3.05 -3.23
CA LYS A 10 2.24 -3.25 -4.51
C LYS A 10 1.27 -3.88 -5.54
N ALA A 11 0.54 -4.90 -5.12
CA ALA A 11 -0.41 -5.57 -6.00
C ALA A 11 -1.53 -4.65 -6.43
N VAL A 12 -2.07 -3.87 -5.49
CA VAL A 12 -3.18 -2.96 -5.80
C VAL A 12 -2.72 -1.83 -6.70
N LEU A 13 -1.52 -1.30 -6.47
CA LEU A 13 -0.96 -0.29 -7.38
C LEU A 13 -0.86 -0.84 -8.80
N ALA A 14 -0.39 -2.08 -8.94
CA ALA A 14 -0.29 -2.70 -10.25
C ALA A 14 -1.66 -2.88 -10.89
N GLU A 15 -2.66 -3.32 -10.12
CA GLU A 15 -4.02 -3.49 -10.61
C GLU A 15 -4.62 -2.18 -11.11
N LYS A 16 -4.27 -1.08 -10.45
CA LYS A 16 -4.81 0.23 -10.82
C LYS A 16 -3.91 1.01 -11.78
N SER A 17 -2.79 0.41 -12.18
CA SER A 17 -1.82 1.05 -13.07
C SER A 17 -1.32 2.38 -12.51
N VAL A 18 -1.08 2.42 -11.21
CA VAL A 18 -0.56 3.59 -10.51
C VAL A 18 0.84 3.29 -10.04
N SER A 19 1.78 4.21 -10.28
CA SER A 19 3.17 4.03 -9.86
C SER A 19 3.36 4.47 -8.41
N SER A 20 4.44 3.99 -7.80
CA SER A 20 4.82 4.46 -6.47
C SER A 20 5.07 5.96 -6.46
N LYS A 21 5.62 6.49 -7.57
CA LYS A 21 5.87 7.92 -7.69
C LYS A 21 4.56 8.71 -7.65
N ASP A 22 3.56 8.24 -8.39
CA ASP A 22 2.26 8.90 -8.42
C ASP A 22 1.62 8.91 -7.04
N LEU A 23 1.66 7.77 -6.34
CA LEU A 23 1.10 7.68 -5.01
C LEU A 23 1.85 8.60 -4.04
N ALA A 24 3.18 8.64 -4.15
CA ALA A 24 3.99 9.50 -3.29
C ALA A 24 3.61 10.97 -3.47
N GLN A 25 3.45 11.40 -4.73
CA GLN A 25 3.05 12.78 -5.02
C GLN A 25 1.67 13.09 -4.43
N GLN A 26 0.75 12.16 -4.57
CA GLN A 26 -0.61 12.36 -4.07
C GLN A 26 -0.63 12.52 -2.56
N LEU A 27 0.17 11.73 -1.85
CA LEU A 27 0.19 11.74 -0.39
C LEU A 27 1.23 12.69 0.19
N LYS A 28 1.99 13.39 -0.67
CA LYS A 28 3.05 14.30 -0.25
C LYS A 28 4.11 13.57 0.58
N ARG A 29 4.47 12.38 0.11
CA ARG A 29 5.52 11.56 0.71
C ARG A 29 6.62 11.33 -0.31
N THR A 30 7.77 10.85 0.13
CA THR A 30 8.84 10.51 -0.81
C THR A 30 8.53 9.18 -1.47
N GLU A 31 9.05 9.00 -2.69
CA GLU A 31 8.91 7.74 -3.39
C GLU A 31 9.56 6.59 -2.61
N SER A 32 10.66 6.89 -1.92
CA SER A 32 11.35 5.92 -1.07
C SER A 32 10.43 5.39 0.04
N THR A 33 9.67 6.28 0.68
CA THR A 33 8.73 5.88 1.71
C THR A 33 7.66 4.96 1.16
N VAL A 34 7.08 5.32 0.02
CA VAL A 34 6.05 4.49 -0.60
C VAL A 34 6.61 3.12 -1.02
N SER A 35 7.83 3.11 -1.54
CA SER A 35 8.49 1.88 -1.93
C SER A 35 8.66 0.94 -0.73
N ARG A 36 9.03 1.48 0.43
CA ARG A 36 9.17 0.67 1.65
C ARG A 36 7.84 0.09 2.11
N TRP A 37 6.75 0.84 1.94
CA TRP A 37 5.42 0.30 2.22
C TRP A 37 5.11 -0.87 1.28
N SER A 38 5.39 -0.68 -0.01
CA SER A 38 5.08 -1.69 -1.03
C SER A 38 5.83 -3.00 -0.81
N THR A 39 7.03 -2.91 -0.28
CA THR A 39 7.86 -4.08 -0.02
C THR A 39 7.68 -4.66 1.38
N ASN A 40 6.78 -4.08 2.16
CA ASN A 40 6.51 -4.50 3.54
C ASN A 40 7.70 -4.32 4.49
N GLU A 41 8.62 -3.42 4.15
CA GLU A 41 9.72 -3.09 5.06
C GLU A 41 9.19 -2.24 6.22
N VAL A 42 8.29 -1.31 5.90
CA VAL A 42 7.65 -0.42 6.87
C VAL A 42 6.18 -0.40 6.54
N GLN A 43 5.34 -0.33 7.55
CA GLN A 43 3.90 -0.29 7.33
C GLN A 43 3.38 1.14 7.46
N PRO A 44 2.47 1.56 6.59
CA PRO A 44 1.83 2.86 6.76
C PRO A 44 0.84 2.82 7.93
N SER A 45 0.53 3.98 8.48
CA SER A 45 -0.49 4.07 9.53
C SER A 45 -1.86 3.74 8.94
N VAL A 46 -2.82 3.47 9.82
CA VAL A 46 -4.19 3.20 9.38
C VAL A 46 -4.75 4.41 8.62
N GLU A 47 -4.47 5.62 9.10
CA GLU A 47 -4.91 6.83 8.41
C GLU A 47 -4.31 6.92 7.02
N THR A 48 -3.04 6.57 6.88
CA THR A 48 -2.38 6.58 5.57
C THR A 48 -2.99 5.51 4.65
N LEU A 49 -3.29 4.34 5.20
CA LEU A 49 -3.97 3.30 4.42
C LEU A 49 -5.33 3.79 3.91
N TYR A 50 -6.06 4.52 4.74
CA TYR A 50 -7.33 5.11 4.33
C TYR A 50 -7.12 6.06 3.15
N GLU A 51 -6.10 6.92 3.22
CA GLU A 51 -5.82 7.86 2.13
C GLU A 51 -5.44 7.13 0.85
N ILE A 52 -4.63 6.07 0.96
CA ILE A 52 -4.25 5.27 -0.20
C ILE A 52 -5.49 4.64 -0.83
N ALA A 53 -6.35 4.06 0.00
CA ALA A 53 -7.56 3.41 -0.49
C ALA A 53 -8.46 4.39 -1.22
N LYS A 54 -8.62 5.59 -0.68
CA LYS A 54 -9.44 6.61 -1.32
C LYS A 54 -8.87 7.04 -2.66
N PHE A 55 -7.55 7.24 -2.72
CA PHE A 55 -6.91 7.63 -3.97
C PHE A 55 -7.04 6.54 -5.03
N LEU A 56 -6.91 5.28 -4.63
CA LEU A 56 -6.97 4.15 -5.56
C LEU A 56 -8.40 3.68 -5.82
N ASP A 57 -9.36 4.24 -5.10
CA ASP A 57 -10.78 3.88 -5.22
C ASP A 57 -10.99 2.39 -4.94
N VAL A 58 -10.45 1.93 -3.82
CA VAL A 58 -10.62 0.55 -3.37
C VAL A 58 -11.04 0.55 -1.90
N ASP A 59 -11.56 -0.58 -1.46
CA ASP A 59 -11.84 -0.78 -0.04
C ASP A 59 -10.51 -0.89 0.70
N ILE A 60 -10.41 -0.23 1.85
CA ILE A 60 -9.17 -0.24 2.64
C ILE A 60 -8.74 -1.67 2.98
N ARG A 61 -9.70 -2.59 3.12
CA ARG A 61 -9.38 -3.99 3.42
C ARG A 61 -8.59 -4.65 2.30
N GLU A 62 -8.73 -4.17 1.06
CA GLU A 62 -7.99 -4.73 -0.08
C GLU A 62 -6.51 -4.43 -0.01
N LEU A 63 -6.11 -3.47 0.83
CA LEU A 63 -4.71 -3.14 1.00
C LEU A 63 -4.01 -4.05 2.02
N LEU A 64 -4.74 -4.92 2.67
CA LEU A 64 -4.21 -5.78 3.71
C LEU A 64 -4.24 -7.23 3.28
N VAL A 65 -3.29 -7.99 3.83
CA VAL A 65 -3.23 -9.43 3.57
C VAL A 65 -4.22 -10.12 4.49
N SER A 66 -5.04 -11.03 3.92
CA SER A 66 -5.97 -11.80 4.71
C SER A 66 -5.21 -12.78 5.60
N THR A 67 -5.63 -12.88 6.85
CA THR A 67 -5.04 -13.84 7.78
C THR A 67 -5.86 -15.12 7.84
N LYS A 68 -6.99 -15.15 7.16
CA LYS A 68 -7.87 -16.31 7.19
C LYS A 68 -7.88 -16.99 5.84
N LEU A 69 -7.51 -18.25 5.81
CA LEU A 69 -7.52 -19.02 4.57
C LEU A 69 -8.94 -19.42 4.21
N PRO A 70 -9.23 -19.51 2.90
CA PRO A 70 -10.55 -19.95 2.43
C PRO A 70 -10.82 -21.40 2.81
#